data_14a3c0027c2f841352dfd5f2dd23c6ae
#
_entry.id   14a3c0027c2f841352dfd5f2dd23c6ae
#
_cell.length_a   1.000
_cell.length_b   1.000
_cell.length_c   1.000
_cell.angle_alpha   90.00
_cell.angle_beta   90.00
_cell.angle_gamma   90.00
#
_symmetry.space_group_name_H-M   'P 1'
#
loop_
_entity.id
_entity.type
_entity.pdbx_description
1 polymer ?
#
loop_
_entity_poly.entity_id
_entity_poly.type
_entity_poly.pdbx_seq_one_letter_code
_entity_poly.pdbx_strand_id
1 'polypeptide(L)'
;MRRLRRKVAKGITFLMTVKVAINGFGRIGRNYFRALVASGADLDVVAVNDLTDNKTLAHLLKYDSILGRFPGEVAYDDDALIVDGKEIKAFAERDPANLPWGELGVDVVIESTGFFTDATKAKAHIDGGAKKVI
;
A
#
# COMPACT_ATOMS: atom_id res chain seq x y z
N MET A 1 -11.69 10.41 4.69
CA MET A 1 -12.45 11.08 3.63
C MET A 1 -12.54 10.22 2.39
N ARG A 2 -13.69 10.15 1.84
CA ARG A 2 -13.96 9.36 0.67
C ARG A 2 -13.62 10.10 -0.61
N ARG A 3 -12.95 9.42 -1.54
CA ARG A 3 -12.61 9.98 -2.83
C ARG A 3 -13.03 9.03 -3.94
N LEU A 4 -13.97 9.46 -4.76
CA LEU A 4 -14.36 8.76 -5.96
C LEU A 4 -14.01 9.62 -7.16
N ARG A 5 -13.26 9.05 -8.08
CA ARG A 5 -13.03 9.66 -9.37
C ARG A 5 -14.03 9.07 -10.34
N ARG A 6 -14.75 9.96 -11.02
CA ARG A 6 -15.67 9.55 -12.06
C ARG A 6 -15.19 10.07 -13.38
N LYS A 7 -15.18 9.19 -14.36
CA LYS A 7 -14.84 9.54 -15.72
C LYS A 7 -16.01 9.16 -16.60
N VAL A 8 -16.46 10.12 -17.42
CA VAL A 8 -17.55 9.90 -18.36
C VAL A 8 -16.97 9.86 -19.76
N ALA A 9 -17.28 8.82 -20.51
CA ALA A 9 -16.89 8.67 -21.90
C ALA A 9 -18.02 7.99 -22.63
N LYS A 10 -18.51 8.59 -23.72
CA LYS A 10 -19.61 8.04 -24.54
C LYS A 10 -20.86 7.67 -23.71
N GLY A 11 -21.19 8.49 -22.72
CA GLY A 11 -22.33 8.26 -21.87
C GLY A 11 -22.14 7.21 -20.78
N ILE A 12 -20.96 6.62 -20.67
CA ILE A 12 -20.63 5.62 -19.64
C ILE A 12 -19.82 6.28 -18.54
N THR A 13 -20.23 6.03 -17.30
CA THR A 13 -19.50 6.53 -16.11
C THR A 13 -18.65 5.42 -15.53
N PHE A 14 -17.35 5.70 -15.38
CA PHE A 14 -16.41 4.80 -14.72
C PHE A 14 -16.04 5.34 -13.35
N LEU A 15 -15.96 4.43 -12.37
CA LEU A 15 -15.40 4.74 -11.06
C LEU A 15 -13.92 4.37 -11.09
N MET A 16 -13.09 5.34 -10.77
CA MET A 16 -11.64 5.13 -10.70
C MET A 16 -11.18 5.26 -9.25
N THR A 17 -10.55 4.23 -8.75
CA THR A 17 -9.99 4.19 -7.40
C THR A 17 -8.50 4.49 -7.46
N VAL A 18 -8.02 5.29 -6.53
CA VAL A 18 -6.59 5.58 -6.40
C VAL A 18 -5.89 4.34 -5.85
N LYS A 19 -4.89 3.85 -6.55
CA LYS A 19 -4.10 2.70 -6.14
C LYS A 19 -2.87 3.15 -5.36
N VAL A 20 -2.71 2.57 -4.18
CA VAL A 20 -1.68 2.95 -3.22
C VAL A 20 -0.74 1.78 -2.96
N ALA A 21 0.54 2.06 -2.89
CA ALA A 21 1.53 1.14 -2.37
C ALA A 21 2.19 1.74 -1.13
N ILE A 22 2.59 0.89 -0.21
CA ILE A 22 3.26 1.33 1.02
C ILE A 22 4.67 0.75 1.02
N ASN A 23 5.68 1.61 0.98
CA ASN A 23 7.07 1.20 1.11
C ASN A 23 7.49 1.34 2.56
N GLY A 24 7.74 0.21 3.20
CA GLY A 24 7.98 0.13 4.62
C GLY A 24 6.69 -0.16 5.39
N PHE A 25 6.51 -1.42 5.80
CA PHE A 25 5.30 -1.83 6.52
C PHE A 25 5.59 -2.00 8.01
N GLY A 26 6.37 -1.07 8.55
CA GLY A 26 6.59 -0.93 9.97
C GLY A 26 5.39 -0.28 10.66
N ARG A 27 5.60 0.26 11.86
CA ARG A 27 4.49 0.84 12.64
C ARG A 27 3.76 1.94 11.87
N ILE A 28 4.49 2.86 11.24
CA ILE A 28 3.88 3.97 10.50
C ILE A 28 3.08 3.46 9.31
N GLY A 29 3.66 2.57 8.51
CA GLY A 29 2.97 1.99 7.34
C GLY A 29 1.73 1.20 7.73
N ARG A 30 1.82 0.39 8.77
CA ARG A 30 0.67 -0.38 9.28
C ARG A 30 -0.42 0.53 9.83
N ASN A 31 -0.05 1.58 10.56
CA ASN A 31 -1.03 2.54 11.07
C ASN A 31 -1.74 3.26 9.94
N TYR A 32 -1.00 3.61 8.90
CA TYR A 32 -1.57 4.23 7.71
C TYR A 32 -2.58 3.29 7.05
N PHE A 33 -2.21 2.02 6.88
CA PHE A 33 -3.10 1.01 6.31
C PHE A 33 -4.38 0.88 7.13
N ARG A 34 -4.27 0.76 8.46
CA ARG A 34 -5.44 0.67 9.35
C ARG A 34 -6.33 1.90 9.23
N ALA A 35 -5.73 3.09 9.14
CA ALA A 35 -6.48 4.33 9.00
C ALA A 35 -7.24 4.39 7.68
N LEU A 36 -6.62 3.93 6.58
CA LEU A 36 -7.29 3.88 5.28
C LEU A 36 -8.49 2.95 5.32
N VAL A 37 -8.34 1.77 5.91
CA VAL A 37 -9.45 0.80 6.03
C VAL A 37 -10.57 1.37 6.89
N ALA A 38 -10.23 1.95 8.04
CA ALA A 38 -11.22 2.49 8.98
C ALA A 38 -11.97 3.69 8.42
N SER A 39 -11.32 4.51 7.58
CA SER A 39 -11.94 5.71 7.02
C SER A 39 -12.94 5.42 5.92
N GLY A 40 -12.91 4.23 5.33
CA GLY A 40 -13.73 3.90 4.16
C GLY A 40 -13.37 4.72 2.93
N ALA A 41 -12.15 5.27 2.87
CA ALA A 41 -11.70 6.04 1.72
C ALA A 41 -11.63 5.19 0.46
N ASP A 42 -11.86 5.81 -0.69
CA ASP A 42 -11.77 5.14 -1.99
C ASP A 42 -10.31 5.02 -2.44
N LEU A 43 -9.52 4.40 -1.60
CA LEU A 43 -8.11 4.11 -1.86
C LEU A 43 -7.94 2.61 -1.81
N ASP A 44 -7.21 2.10 -2.77
CA ASP A 44 -6.96 0.68 -2.91
C ASP A 44 -5.49 0.39 -2.67
N VAL A 45 -5.17 -0.19 -1.51
CA VAL A 45 -3.80 -0.61 -1.23
C VAL A 45 -3.53 -1.90 -1.99
N VAL A 46 -2.70 -1.82 -3.01
CA VAL A 46 -2.43 -2.95 -3.91
C VAL A 46 -1.11 -3.66 -3.61
N ALA A 47 -0.21 -3.00 -2.90
CA ALA A 47 1.10 -3.56 -2.61
C ALA A 47 1.72 -2.96 -1.36
N VAL A 48 2.56 -3.76 -0.72
CA VAL A 48 3.47 -3.32 0.34
C VAL A 48 4.86 -3.83 0.02
N ASN A 49 5.87 -3.12 0.48
CA ASN A 49 7.25 -3.57 0.37
C ASN A 49 7.92 -3.48 1.74
N ASP A 50 8.47 -4.57 2.20
CA ASP A 50 9.20 -4.64 3.46
C ASP A 50 10.14 -5.83 3.44
N LEU A 51 11.29 -5.72 4.07
CA LEU A 51 12.26 -6.82 4.11
C LEU A 51 11.88 -7.91 5.10
N THR A 52 10.92 -7.64 5.97
CA THR A 52 10.38 -8.62 6.92
C THR A 52 9.50 -9.63 6.18
N ASP A 53 9.50 -10.88 6.62
CA ASP A 53 8.71 -11.93 5.98
C ASP A 53 7.20 -11.71 6.14
N ASN A 54 6.45 -12.30 5.23
CA ASN A 54 4.99 -12.08 5.16
C ASN A 54 4.24 -12.58 6.39
N LYS A 55 4.70 -13.69 6.97
CA LYS A 55 4.09 -14.24 8.20
C LYS A 55 4.17 -13.22 9.33
N THR A 56 5.34 -12.62 9.51
CA THR A 56 5.57 -11.62 10.54
C THR A 56 4.78 -10.35 10.27
N LEU A 57 4.76 -9.91 9.00
CA LEU A 57 3.98 -8.73 8.61
C LEU A 57 2.49 -8.92 8.87
N ALA A 58 1.96 -10.08 8.54
CA ALA A 58 0.54 -10.41 8.80
C ALA A 58 0.25 -10.40 10.30
N HIS A 59 1.12 -10.99 11.10
CA HIS A 59 0.97 -11.00 12.55
C HIS A 59 0.98 -9.58 13.14
N LEU A 60 1.93 -8.77 12.70
CA LEU A 60 2.06 -7.40 13.20
C LEU A 60 0.89 -6.51 12.77
N LEU A 61 0.31 -6.77 11.60
CA LEU A 61 -0.90 -6.05 11.18
C LEU A 61 -2.10 -6.46 12.02
N LYS A 62 -2.25 -7.75 12.31
CA LYS A 62 -3.40 -8.27 13.06
C LYS A 62 -3.37 -7.83 14.52
N TYR A 63 -2.21 -7.83 15.14
CA TYR A 63 -2.08 -7.57 16.58
C TYR A 63 -1.19 -6.35 16.82
N ASP A 64 -1.75 -5.35 17.46
CA ASP A 64 -1.03 -4.15 17.84
C ASP A 64 -1.24 -3.87 19.32
N SER A 65 -0.16 -3.64 20.07
CA SER A 65 -0.23 -3.43 21.50
C SER A 65 -0.91 -2.11 21.89
N ILE A 66 -0.96 -1.15 20.99
CA ILE A 66 -1.57 0.16 21.22
C ILE A 66 -2.94 0.24 20.58
N LEU A 67 -3.05 -0.12 19.31
CA LEU A 67 -4.30 0.00 18.54
C LEU A 67 -5.20 -1.22 18.68
N GLY A 68 -4.69 -2.30 19.28
CA GLY A 68 -5.45 -3.53 19.46
C GLY A 68 -5.50 -4.41 18.21
N ARG A 69 -6.42 -5.37 18.22
CA ARG A 69 -6.58 -6.31 17.14
C ARG A 69 -7.20 -5.62 15.92
N PHE A 70 -6.63 -5.87 14.75
CA PHE A 70 -7.23 -5.43 13.50
C PHE A 70 -8.59 -6.13 13.31
N PRO A 71 -9.66 -5.38 12.99
CA PRO A 71 -11.02 -5.97 12.98
C PRO A 71 -11.30 -6.93 11.82
N GLY A 72 -10.47 -6.92 10.78
CA GLY A 72 -10.62 -7.82 9.64
C GLY A 72 -9.81 -9.09 9.78
N GLU A 73 -9.98 -9.99 8.82
CA GLU A 73 -9.16 -11.19 8.72
C GLU A 73 -7.84 -10.86 8.03
N VAL A 74 -6.74 -11.40 8.55
CA VAL A 74 -5.41 -11.21 7.98
C VAL A 74 -4.77 -12.58 7.77
N ALA A 75 -4.45 -12.88 6.53
CA ALA A 75 -3.73 -14.09 6.14
C ALA A 75 -2.53 -13.69 5.29
N TYR A 76 -1.76 -14.66 4.86
CA TYR A 76 -0.60 -14.42 4.00
C TYR A 76 -0.31 -15.68 3.18
N ASP A 77 0.40 -15.47 2.07
CA ASP A 77 1.07 -16.51 1.33
C ASP A 77 2.48 -16.03 0.96
N ASP A 78 3.18 -16.76 0.10
CA ASP A 78 4.57 -16.41 -0.24
C ASP A 78 4.68 -15.07 -0.99
N ASP A 79 3.62 -14.64 -1.64
CA ASP A 79 3.65 -13.48 -2.53
C ASP A 79 2.81 -12.29 -2.05
N ALA A 80 1.98 -12.50 -1.02
CA ALA A 80 0.99 -11.48 -0.66
C ALA A 80 0.57 -11.54 0.80
N LEU A 81 0.02 -10.43 1.26
CA LEU A 81 -0.85 -10.39 2.43
C LEU A 81 -2.28 -10.44 1.93
N ILE A 82 -3.14 -11.14 2.66
CA ILE A 82 -4.54 -11.29 2.29
C ILE A 82 -5.39 -10.72 3.41
N VAL A 83 -6.02 -9.59 3.14
CA VAL A 83 -6.80 -8.86 4.15
C VAL A 83 -8.26 -8.86 3.71
N ASP A 84 -9.12 -9.50 4.50
CA ASP A 84 -10.54 -9.69 4.20
C ASP A 84 -10.75 -10.29 2.81
N GLY A 85 -9.90 -11.25 2.45
CA GLY A 85 -9.96 -11.92 1.16
C GLY A 85 -9.32 -11.15 0.01
N LYS A 86 -8.86 -9.93 0.23
CA LYS A 86 -8.20 -9.13 -0.79
C LYS A 86 -6.70 -9.35 -0.76
N GLU A 87 -6.14 -9.66 -1.91
CA GLU A 87 -4.71 -9.87 -2.07
C GLU A 87 -3.98 -8.53 -2.19
N ILE A 88 -2.97 -8.36 -1.35
CA ILE A 88 -2.06 -7.21 -1.37
C ILE A 88 -0.67 -7.75 -1.66
N LYS A 89 -0.11 -7.43 -2.81
CA LYS A 89 1.21 -7.92 -3.19
C LYS A 89 2.26 -7.51 -2.17
N ALA A 90 3.10 -8.44 -1.76
CA ALA A 90 4.16 -8.19 -0.79
C ALA A 90 5.52 -8.39 -1.46
N PHE A 91 6.31 -7.35 -1.45
CA PHE A 91 7.66 -7.35 -1.98
C PHE A 91 8.67 -7.25 -0.84
N ALA A 92 9.87 -7.75 -1.08
CA ALA A 92 10.99 -7.66 -0.14
C ALA A 92 12.19 -7.06 -0.86
N GLU A 93 11.99 -5.90 -1.46
CA GLU A 93 12.97 -5.25 -2.30
C GLU A 93 13.69 -4.16 -1.54
N ARG A 94 15.01 -4.25 -1.49
CA ARG A 94 15.84 -3.27 -0.80
C ARG A 94 15.98 -1.97 -1.59
N ASP A 95 16.05 -2.09 -2.91
CA ASP A 95 16.17 -0.94 -3.81
C ASP A 95 14.80 -0.60 -4.40
N PRO A 96 14.24 0.58 -4.06
CA PRO A 96 12.91 0.96 -4.57
C PRO A 96 12.85 1.09 -6.09
N ALA A 97 13.98 1.26 -6.77
CA ALA A 97 14.01 1.31 -8.22
C ALA A 97 13.58 -0.01 -8.88
N ASN A 98 13.65 -1.12 -8.14
CA ASN A 98 13.27 -2.44 -8.65
C ASN A 98 11.80 -2.79 -8.39
N LEU A 99 11.02 -1.88 -7.81
CA LEU A 99 9.62 -2.13 -7.51
C LEU A 99 8.75 -1.87 -8.75
N PRO A 100 7.84 -2.80 -9.10
CA PRO A 100 7.09 -2.71 -10.35
C PRO A 100 5.81 -1.85 -10.22
N TRP A 101 5.95 -0.62 -9.75
CA TRP A 101 4.80 0.25 -9.52
C TRP A 101 3.99 0.54 -10.77
N GLY A 102 4.67 0.70 -11.92
CA GLY A 102 3.99 0.94 -13.19
C GLY A 102 3.11 -0.24 -13.62
N GLU A 103 3.61 -1.46 -13.44
CA GLU A 103 2.86 -2.67 -13.81
C GLU A 103 1.63 -2.87 -12.94
N LEU A 104 1.70 -2.46 -11.68
CA LEU A 104 0.60 -2.57 -10.72
C LEU A 104 -0.38 -1.40 -10.82
N GLY A 105 -0.08 -0.41 -11.62
CA GLY A 105 -0.92 0.78 -11.77
C GLY A 105 -0.95 1.65 -10.52
N VAL A 106 0.13 1.67 -9.75
CA VAL A 106 0.21 2.45 -8.52
C VAL A 106 0.19 3.93 -8.82
N ASP A 107 -0.74 4.64 -8.20
CA ASP A 107 -0.84 6.08 -8.31
C ASP A 107 0.00 6.79 -7.25
N VAL A 108 -0.05 6.31 -6.01
CA VAL A 108 0.61 6.94 -4.86
C VAL A 108 1.42 5.92 -4.08
N VAL A 109 2.64 6.27 -3.75
CA VAL A 109 3.46 5.50 -2.83
C VAL A 109 3.57 6.25 -1.50
N ILE A 110 3.27 5.54 -0.42
CA ILE A 110 3.51 6.04 0.94
C ILE A 110 4.90 5.57 1.35
N GLU A 111 5.82 6.50 1.50
CA GLU A 111 7.19 6.21 1.88
C GLU A 111 7.31 6.26 3.41
N SER A 112 7.44 5.12 4.05
CA SER A 112 7.45 5.01 5.52
C SER A 112 8.60 4.16 6.06
N THR A 113 9.66 3.97 5.27
CA THR A 113 10.84 3.24 5.74
C THR A 113 11.72 4.05 6.66
N GLY A 114 11.66 5.39 6.55
CA GLY A 114 12.57 6.29 7.24
C GLY A 114 13.95 6.41 6.59
N PHE A 115 14.23 5.62 5.54
CA PHE A 115 15.52 5.66 4.85
C PHE A 115 15.54 6.62 3.67
N PHE A 116 14.39 6.94 3.11
CA PHE A 116 14.29 7.71 1.88
C PHE A 116 13.62 9.06 2.15
N THR A 117 14.28 9.87 2.98
CA THR A 117 13.84 11.24 3.26
C THR A 117 14.34 12.23 2.22
N ASP A 118 15.33 11.82 1.42
CA ASP A 118 15.87 12.61 0.33
C ASP A 118 14.96 12.51 -0.89
N ALA A 119 14.61 13.66 -1.48
CA ALA A 119 13.76 13.70 -2.66
C ALA A 119 14.35 12.94 -3.85
N THR A 120 15.68 12.89 -3.97
CA THR A 120 16.35 12.13 -5.04
C THR A 120 16.08 10.64 -4.92
N LYS A 121 16.09 10.10 -3.71
CA LYS A 121 15.81 8.69 -3.47
C LYS A 121 14.32 8.39 -3.59
N ALA A 122 13.47 9.27 -3.09
CA ALA A 122 12.02 9.14 -3.24
C ALA A 122 11.62 9.13 -4.71
N LYS A 123 12.34 9.84 -5.55
CA LYS A 123 12.12 9.86 -6.99
C LYS A 123 12.21 8.47 -7.63
N ALA A 124 12.92 7.53 -7.02
CA ALA A 124 12.99 6.16 -7.53
C ALA A 124 11.60 5.53 -7.68
N HIS A 125 10.66 5.87 -6.81
CA HIS A 125 9.29 5.39 -6.93
C HIS A 125 8.58 5.96 -8.14
N ILE A 126 8.84 7.22 -8.45
CA ILE A 126 8.29 7.89 -9.65
C ILE A 126 8.86 7.24 -10.91
N ASP A 127 10.17 7.01 -10.92
CA ASP A 127 10.84 6.37 -12.06
C ASP A 127 10.34 4.92 -12.25
N GLY A 128 9.92 4.26 -11.17
CA GLY A 128 9.31 2.93 -11.21
C GLY A 128 7.85 2.91 -11.67
N GLY A 129 7.26 4.07 -11.89
CA GLY A 129 5.91 4.16 -12.44
C GLY A 129 4.86 4.79 -11.53
N ALA A 130 5.19 5.10 -10.27
CA ALA A 130 4.25 5.79 -9.39
C ALA A 130 4.06 7.24 -9.85
N LYS A 131 2.86 7.77 -9.65
CA LYS A 131 2.56 9.16 -10.04
C LYS A 131 2.90 10.15 -8.95
N LYS A 132 2.89 9.71 -7.70
CA LYS A 132 3.11 10.57 -6.55
C LYS A 132 3.73 9.78 -5.39
N VAL A 133 4.57 10.45 -4.61
CA VAL A 133 5.17 9.89 -3.38
C VAL A 133 4.85 10.83 -2.23
N ILE A 134 4.45 10.25 -1.14
CA ILE A 134 4.17 11.00 0.10
C ILE A 134 5.12 10.55 1.21
#